data_1cb8a8c02ff58ca78235e7d6e0f49c5a
#
_entry.id   1cb8a8c02ff58ca78235e7d6e0f49c5a
#
_cell.length_a   1.000
_cell.length_b   1.000
_cell.length_c   1.000
_cell.angle_alpha   90.00
_cell.angle_beta   90.00
_cell.angle_gamma   90.00
#
_symmetry.space_group_name_H-M   'P 1'
#
loop_
_entity.id
_entity.type
_entity.pdbx_description
1 polymer ?
#
loop_
_entity_poly.entity_id
_entity_poly.type
_entity_poly.pdbx_seq_one_letter_code
_entity_poly.pdbx_strand_id
1 'polypeptide(L)'
;EFGRTPKINKDAGRDHWGPLCTLALSGGGMNMGQVIGESDDKAYRPATKPITPQDLMATLFGHLGIDRKLQFFNQSGRPVNMIEKGSPIAELA
;
A
#
# COMPACT_ATOMS: atom_id res chain seq x y z
N GLU A 1 -2.83 -3.31 -7.14
CA GLU A 1 -2.13 -4.17 -8.09
C GLU A 1 -0.70 -3.66 -8.34
N PHE A 2 0.17 -4.50 -8.92
CA PHE A 2 1.52 -4.08 -9.32
C PHE A 2 1.49 -2.98 -10.39
N GLY A 3 2.56 -2.20 -10.47
CA GLY A 3 2.74 -1.20 -11.51
C GLY A 3 3.26 -1.79 -12.82
N ARG A 4 3.63 -0.92 -13.73
CA ARG A 4 4.26 -1.28 -15.00
C ARG A 4 5.61 -0.59 -15.12
N THR A 5 6.55 -1.21 -15.86
CA THR A 5 7.87 -0.63 -16.07
C THR A 5 7.79 0.73 -16.77
N PRO A 6 8.60 1.71 -16.36
CA PRO A 6 8.73 2.97 -17.10
C PRO A 6 9.36 2.76 -18.47
N LYS A 7 10.20 1.73 -18.62
CA LYS A 7 10.86 1.39 -19.87
C LYS A 7 9.94 0.54 -20.76
N ILE A 8 9.86 0.88 -22.03
CA ILE A 8 9.16 0.10 -23.06
C ILE A 8 10.02 -1.11 -23.43
N ASN A 9 9.44 -2.28 -23.50
CA ASN A 9 10.13 -3.52 -23.88
C ASN A 9 10.22 -3.67 -25.41
N LYS A 10 10.88 -4.73 -25.86
CA LYS A 10 11.08 -5.03 -27.28
C LYS A 10 9.79 -5.25 -28.07
N ASP A 11 8.69 -5.57 -27.39
CA ASP A 11 7.39 -5.82 -28.01
C ASP A 11 6.46 -4.58 -27.91
N ALA A 12 7.04 -3.40 -27.71
CA ALA A 12 6.35 -2.12 -27.57
C ALA A 12 5.34 -2.08 -26.41
N GLY A 13 5.57 -2.89 -25.38
CA GLY A 13 4.75 -2.97 -24.20
C GLY A 13 5.51 -2.61 -22.92
N ARG A 14 4.86 -2.81 -21.79
CA ARG A 14 5.45 -2.62 -20.47
C ARG A 14 5.25 -3.87 -19.64
N ASP A 15 6.29 -4.27 -18.92
CA ASP A 15 6.26 -5.44 -18.06
C ASP A 15 5.61 -5.14 -16.71
N HIS A 16 5.24 -6.17 -15.98
CA HIS A 16 4.82 -6.07 -14.58
C HIS A 16 5.96 -5.52 -13.74
N TRP A 17 5.65 -4.62 -12.82
CA TRP A 17 6.66 -3.99 -11.96
C TRP A 17 6.15 -3.83 -10.55
N GLY A 18 6.63 -4.72 -9.66
CA GLY A 18 6.21 -4.74 -8.26
C GLY A 18 6.68 -3.58 -7.40
N PRO A 19 7.89 -3.00 -7.63
CA PRO A 19 8.42 -1.97 -6.74
C PRO A 19 7.62 -0.67 -6.65
N LEU A 20 6.83 -0.34 -7.66
CA LEU A 20 6.02 0.88 -7.68
C LEU A 20 4.63 0.64 -8.26
N CYS A 21 3.66 1.31 -7.68
CA CYS A 21 2.37 1.55 -8.31
C CYS A 21 1.80 2.89 -7.83
N THR A 22 0.84 3.41 -8.54
CA THR A 22 0.11 4.61 -8.13
C THR A 22 -1.30 4.23 -7.71
N LEU A 23 -1.75 4.78 -6.59
CA LEU A 23 -3.05 4.53 -6.02
C LEU A 23 -3.75 5.86 -5.76
N ALA A 24 -5.02 5.94 -6.07
CA ALA A 24 -5.85 7.10 -5.77
C ALA A 24 -6.84 6.75 -4.65
N LEU A 25 -6.95 7.64 -3.68
CA LEU A 25 -7.90 7.55 -2.57
C LEU A 25 -8.77 8.80 -2.54
N SER A 26 -10.05 8.64 -2.23
CA SER A 26 -10.98 9.76 -2.14
C SER A 26 -12.07 9.48 -1.11
N GLY A 27 -12.38 10.49 -0.33
CA GLY A 27 -13.51 10.45 0.62
C GLY A 27 -13.12 10.01 2.03
N GLY A 28 -14.10 9.51 2.76
CA GLY A 28 -13.93 8.95 4.11
C GLY A 28 -13.61 9.97 5.21
N GLY A 29 -13.55 11.25 4.93
CA GLY A 29 -13.15 12.25 5.93
C GLY A 29 -11.66 12.23 6.28
N MET A 30 -10.87 11.46 5.56
CA MET A 30 -9.42 11.48 5.70
C MET A 30 -8.82 12.74 5.06
N ASN A 31 -7.59 13.07 5.43
CA ASN A 31 -6.89 14.24 4.92
C ASN A 31 -6.53 14.07 3.44
N MET A 32 -7.43 14.52 2.57
CA MET A 32 -7.32 14.38 1.12
C MET A 32 -6.59 15.57 0.47
N GLY A 33 -6.47 15.55 -0.86
CA GLY A 33 -5.90 16.65 -1.63
C GLY A 33 -4.38 16.73 -1.60
N GLN A 34 -3.71 15.64 -1.31
CA GLN A 34 -2.25 15.58 -1.23
C GLN A 34 -1.67 14.43 -2.06
N VAL A 35 -0.40 14.54 -2.38
CA VAL A 35 0.38 13.46 -2.98
C VAL A 35 1.33 12.93 -1.90
N ILE A 36 1.29 11.63 -1.67
CA ILE A 36 2.08 10.96 -0.65
C ILE A 36 3.10 10.04 -1.31
N GLY A 37 4.36 10.24 -1.00
CA GLY A 37 5.45 9.47 -1.58
C GLY A 37 5.84 9.94 -2.98
N GLU A 38 7.05 9.60 -3.36
CA GLU A 38 7.57 9.87 -4.71
C GLU A 38 8.54 8.77 -5.14
N SER A 39 8.68 8.62 -6.43
CA SER A 39 9.66 7.72 -7.02
C SER A 39 11.01 8.40 -7.20
N ASP A 40 12.03 7.59 -7.50
CA ASP A 40 13.28 8.10 -8.03
C ASP A 40 13.06 8.80 -9.40
N ASP A 41 14.11 9.45 -9.91
CA ASP A 41 14.05 10.21 -11.15
C ASP A 41 13.72 9.36 -12.40
N LYS A 42 13.93 8.06 -12.31
CA LYS A 42 13.65 7.10 -13.39
C LYS A 42 12.33 6.37 -13.23
N ALA A 43 11.60 6.65 -12.15
CA ALA A 43 10.33 5.99 -11.81
C ALA A 43 10.44 4.46 -11.68
N TYR A 44 11.59 3.97 -11.21
CA TYR A 44 11.80 2.55 -10.98
C TYR A 44 11.51 2.11 -9.55
N ARG A 45 11.88 2.94 -8.57
CA ARG A 45 11.79 2.59 -7.15
C ARG A 45 11.32 3.76 -6.31
N PRO A 46 10.77 3.51 -5.10
CA PRO A 46 10.43 4.58 -4.19
C PRO A 46 11.70 5.34 -3.75
N ALA A 47 11.68 6.67 -3.80
CA ALA A 47 12.69 7.53 -3.21
C ALA A 47 12.35 7.89 -1.76
N THR A 48 11.07 7.93 -1.42
CA THR A 48 10.58 8.10 -0.05
C THR A 48 10.40 6.74 0.62
N LYS A 49 10.06 6.76 1.91
CA LYS A 49 9.72 5.52 2.63
C LYS A 49 8.60 4.78 1.89
N PRO A 50 8.80 3.52 1.50
CA PRO A 50 7.78 2.76 0.80
C PRO A 50 6.51 2.61 1.62
N ILE A 51 5.36 2.75 0.97
CA ILE A 51 4.06 2.42 1.54
C ILE A 51 3.66 1.06 0.98
N THR A 52 3.39 0.12 1.86
CA THR A 52 3.04 -1.24 1.49
C THR A 52 1.52 -1.43 1.42
N PRO A 53 1.04 -2.49 0.75
CA PRO A 53 -0.38 -2.86 0.83
C PRO A 53 -0.88 -3.06 2.26
N GLN A 54 -0.03 -3.55 3.16
CA GLN A 54 -0.36 -3.72 4.57
C GLN A 54 -0.56 -2.37 5.28
N ASP A 55 0.22 -1.35 4.93
CA ASP A 55 0.04 0.02 5.45
C ASP A 55 -1.30 0.59 4.99
N LEU A 56 -1.66 0.38 3.74
CA LEU A 56 -2.95 0.78 3.21
C LEU A 56 -4.09 0.07 3.95
N MET A 57 -4.01 -1.24 4.13
CA MET A 57 -5.02 -2.00 4.87
C MET A 57 -5.11 -1.55 6.32
N ALA A 58 -3.99 -1.28 6.98
CA ALA A 58 -3.98 -0.73 8.34
C ALA A 58 -4.68 0.64 8.42
N THR A 59 -4.49 1.47 7.41
CA THR A 59 -5.16 2.77 7.29
C THR A 59 -6.67 2.60 7.15
N LEU A 60 -7.11 1.75 6.23
CA LEU A 60 -8.53 1.50 5.97
C LEU A 60 -9.22 0.89 7.18
N PHE A 61 -8.61 -0.11 7.82
CA PHE A 61 -9.18 -0.75 8.99
C PHE A 61 -9.26 0.21 10.17
N GLY A 62 -8.23 1.03 10.38
CA GLY A 62 -8.26 2.07 11.41
C GLY A 62 -9.37 3.08 11.17
N HIS A 63 -9.57 3.48 9.90
CA HIS A 63 -10.65 4.39 9.51
C HIS A 63 -12.04 3.78 9.77
N LEU A 64 -12.20 2.49 9.54
CA LEU A 64 -13.44 1.76 9.80
C LEU A 64 -13.63 1.38 11.28
N GLY A 65 -12.70 1.72 12.15
CA GLY A 65 -12.76 1.36 13.57
C GLY A 65 -12.46 -0.11 13.86
N ILE A 66 -11.81 -0.81 12.94
CA ILE A 66 -11.44 -2.21 13.09
C ILE A 66 -10.03 -2.29 13.67
N ASP A 67 -9.89 -3.00 14.78
CA ASP A 67 -8.59 -3.24 15.41
C ASP A 67 -7.76 -4.22 14.56
N ARG A 68 -6.68 -3.75 13.98
CA ARG A 68 -5.76 -4.58 13.19
C ARG A 68 -5.07 -5.68 14.00
N LYS A 69 -5.04 -5.56 15.31
CA LYS A 69 -4.47 -6.55 16.23
C LYS A 69 -5.46 -7.65 16.61
N LEU A 70 -6.69 -7.56 16.13
CA LEU A 70 -7.68 -8.60 16.32
C LEU A 70 -7.13 -9.93 15.79
N GLN A 71 -7.23 -10.97 16.61
CA GLN A 71 -6.66 -12.27 16.29
C GLN A 71 -7.72 -13.29 15.94
N PHE A 72 -7.38 -14.14 15.00
CA PHE A 72 -8.14 -15.34 14.63
C PHE A 72 -7.24 -16.55 14.80
N PHE A 73 -7.85 -17.71 14.93
CA PHE A 73 -7.10 -18.97 14.98
C PHE A 73 -7.12 -19.61 13.60
N ASN A 74 -5.92 -19.97 13.10
CA ASN A 74 -5.82 -20.73 11.86
C ASN A 74 -6.18 -22.22 12.10
N GLN A 75 -6.10 -23.03 11.04
CA GLN A 75 -6.42 -24.46 11.11
C GLN A 75 -5.52 -25.24 12.09
N SER A 76 -4.31 -24.73 12.35
CA SER A 76 -3.38 -25.33 13.32
C SER A 76 -3.62 -24.89 14.76
N GLY A 77 -4.66 -24.08 15.03
CA GLY A 77 -4.92 -23.51 16.33
C GLY A 77 -3.98 -22.39 16.75
N ARG A 78 -3.22 -21.82 15.79
CA ARG A 78 -2.28 -20.74 16.02
C ARG A 78 -2.97 -19.38 15.90
N PRO A 79 -2.78 -18.45 16.84
CA PRO A 79 -3.34 -17.12 16.72
C PRO A 79 -2.66 -16.34 15.58
N VAL A 80 -3.46 -15.69 14.74
CA VAL A 80 -3.02 -14.88 13.62
C VAL A 80 -3.70 -13.53 13.70
N ASN A 81 -2.94 -12.45 13.60
CA ASN A 81 -3.49 -11.10 13.57
C ASN A 81 -4.22 -10.85 12.26
N MET A 82 -5.25 -10.02 12.29
CA MET A 82 -5.96 -9.60 11.08
C MET A 82 -5.00 -8.96 10.07
N ILE A 83 -4.08 -8.12 10.54
CA ILE A 83 -2.95 -7.60 9.77
C ILE A 83 -1.69 -7.82 10.59
N GLU A 84 -0.78 -8.65 10.09
CA GLU A 84 0.45 -8.97 10.82
C GLU A 84 1.49 -7.85 10.78
N LYS A 85 1.52 -7.10 9.68
CA LYS A 85 2.48 -6.01 9.45
C LYS A 85 1.74 -4.80 8.93
N GLY A 86 2.40 -3.67 8.97
CA GLY A 86 1.85 -2.43 8.44
C GLY A 86 1.47 -1.43 9.53
N SER A 87 1.55 -0.18 9.17
CA SER A 87 1.19 0.95 10.01
C SER A 87 0.28 1.89 9.22
N PRO A 88 -0.71 2.54 9.86
CA PRO A 88 -1.51 3.53 9.17
C PRO A 88 -0.65 4.62 8.53
N ILE A 89 -1.07 5.08 7.37
CA ILE A 89 -0.40 6.16 6.64
C ILE A 89 -0.71 7.47 7.39
N ALA A 90 0.30 8.01 8.06
CA ALA A 90 0.14 9.14 8.99
C ALA A 90 -0.40 10.40 8.30
N GLU A 91 -0.03 10.63 7.06
CA GLU A 91 -0.43 11.80 6.28
C GLU A 91 -1.93 11.84 5.99
N LEU A 92 -2.61 10.70 6.07
CA LEU A 92 -4.06 10.58 5.86
C LEU A 92 -4.89 10.79 7.13
N ALA A 93 -4.22 10.86 8.26
CA ALA A 93 -4.89 11.02 9.55
C ALA A 93 -5.48 12.43 9.76
#